data_4af4ef2c4aceb6a9a2f835e8986655ce
#
_entry.id   4af4ef2c4aceb6a9a2f835e8986655ce
#
_cell.length_a   1.000
_cell.length_b   1.000
_cell.length_c   1.000
_cell.angle_alpha   90.00
_cell.angle_beta   90.00
_cell.angle_gamma   90.00
#
_symmetry.space_group_name_H-M   'P 1'
#
loop_
_entity.id
_entity.type
_entity.pdbx_description
1 polymer ?
#
loop_
_entity_poly.entity_id
_entity_poly.type
_entity_poly.pdbx_seq_one_letter_code
_entity_poly.pdbx_strand_id
1 'polypeptide(L)'
;MMDSTVRFGLLGAAAITPLAMVTPAREIDGVSLDVIAARDPARAQEFAETHGIHRVSDHYQAVIDDPDIDAVYVALPISAHAEWTIAALEAGKHVLCEKSLCQNASEAEQM
;
A
#
# COMPACT_ATOMS: atom_id res chain seq x y z
N MET A 1 23.52 10.61 9.50
CA MET A 1 22.46 10.07 10.35
C MET A 1 21.70 8.98 9.61
N MET A 2 21.41 7.92 10.28
CA MET A 2 20.63 6.84 9.68
C MET A 2 19.18 7.29 9.45
N ASP A 3 18.71 7.14 8.24
CA ASP A 3 17.31 7.41 7.95
C ASP A 3 16.47 6.22 8.40
N SER A 4 15.61 6.44 9.39
CA SER A 4 14.72 5.42 9.92
C SER A 4 13.30 5.54 9.37
N THR A 5 13.10 6.33 8.32
CA THR A 5 11.79 6.52 7.72
C THR A 5 11.31 5.22 7.09
N VAL A 6 10.08 4.83 7.40
CA VAL A 6 9.40 3.71 6.76
C VAL A 6 8.66 4.27 5.54
N ARG A 7 8.99 3.77 4.37
CA ARG A 7 8.42 4.23 3.12
C ARG A 7 7.35 3.27 2.65
N PHE A 8 6.12 3.77 2.57
CA PHE A 8 4.97 2.96 2.20
C PHE A 8 4.61 3.11 0.73
N GLY A 9 4.28 1.97 0.12
CA GLY A 9 3.55 1.94 -1.13
C GLY A 9 2.09 1.64 -0.87
N LEU A 10 1.19 2.30 -1.57
CA LEU A 10 -0.24 2.14 -1.40
C LEU A 10 -0.79 1.34 -2.58
N LEU A 11 -1.48 0.24 -2.28
CA LEU A 11 -2.22 -0.52 -3.29
C LEU A 11 -3.69 -0.19 -3.13
N GLY A 12 -4.24 0.53 -4.10
CA GLY A 12 -5.62 0.94 -4.12
C GLY A 12 -5.84 2.37 -3.65
N ALA A 13 -6.72 3.09 -4.32
CA ALA A 13 -7.14 4.45 -3.97
C ALA A 13 -8.48 4.38 -3.25
N ALA A 14 -8.50 3.72 -2.08
CA ALA A 14 -9.72 3.45 -1.34
C ALA A 14 -10.19 4.65 -0.52
N ALA A 15 -11.48 4.73 -0.28
CA ALA A 15 -12.07 5.82 0.49
C ALA A 15 -11.53 5.91 1.91
N ILE A 16 -11.15 4.78 2.52
CA ILE A 16 -10.64 4.74 3.89
C ILE A 16 -9.17 5.15 3.98
N THR A 17 -8.42 5.10 2.89
CA THR A 17 -6.97 5.35 2.91
C THR A 17 -6.60 6.73 3.47
N PRO A 18 -7.31 7.83 3.14
CA PRO A 18 -6.95 9.12 3.74
C PRO A 18 -7.01 9.12 5.26
N LEU A 19 -8.03 8.50 5.84
CA LEU A 19 -8.16 8.44 7.29
C LEU A 19 -7.17 7.46 7.92
N ALA A 20 -6.96 6.32 7.27
CA ALA A 20 -6.13 5.26 7.82
C ALA A 20 -4.63 5.52 7.67
N MET A 21 -4.21 6.17 6.59
CA MET A 21 -2.79 6.31 6.26
C MET A 21 -2.34 7.75 6.03
N VAL A 22 -3.08 8.53 5.26
CA VAL A 22 -2.60 9.86 4.87
C VAL A 22 -2.53 10.79 6.08
N THR A 23 -3.61 10.87 6.85
CA THR A 23 -3.67 11.74 8.02
C THR A 23 -2.67 11.30 9.10
N PRO A 24 -2.61 10.01 9.49
CA PRO A 24 -1.60 9.59 10.46
C PRO A 24 -0.16 9.80 9.98
N ALA A 25 0.12 9.56 8.70
CA ALA A 25 1.47 9.74 8.17
C ALA A 25 1.95 11.18 8.25
N ARG A 26 1.04 12.15 8.11
CA ARG A 26 1.38 13.56 8.23
C ARG A 26 1.72 13.97 9.66
N GLU A 27 1.18 13.27 10.63
CA GLU A 27 1.33 13.59 12.04
C GLU A 27 2.49 12.85 12.71
N ILE A 28 3.05 11.86 12.05
CA ILE A 28 4.08 11.00 12.62
C ILE A 28 5.37 11.15 11.80
N ASP A 29 6.45 11.55 12.45
CA ASP A 29 7.75 11.56 11.81
C ASP A 29 8.22 10.13 11.57
N GLY A 30 8.93 9.91 10.48
CA GLY A 30 9.48 8.60 10.17
C GLY A 30 8.57 7.71 9.33
N VAL A 31 7.48 8.27 8.80
CA VAL A 31 6.60 7.56 7.87
C VAL A 31 6.39 8.43 6.63
N SER A 32 6.58 7.86 5.45
CA SER A 32 6.28 8.55 4.21
C SER A 32 5.45 7.66 3.30
N LEU A 33 4.60 8.30 2.49
CA LEU A 33 3.78 7.62 1.49
C LEU A 33 4.37 7.98 0.14
N ASP A 34 5.11 7.04 -0.45
CA ASP A 34 5.97 7.36 -1.59
C ASP A 34 5.34 7.06 -2.94
N VAL A 35 4.51 6.05 -3.04
CA VAL A 35 3.95 5.63 -4.33
C VAL A 35 2.57 5.03 -4.13
N ILE A 36 1.70 5.23 -5.11
CA ILE A 36 0.38 4.60 -5.13
C ILE A 36 0.14 3.94 -6.49
N ALA A 37 -0.52 2.81 -6.46
CA ALA A 37 -1.05 2.16 -7.65
C ALA A 37 -2.51 1.82 -7.42
N ALA A 38 -3.33 1.99 -8.42
CA ALA A 38 -4.73 1.63 -8.36
C ALA A 38 -5.11 0.95 -9.68
N ARG A 39 -6.20 0.22 -9.65
CA ARG A 39 -6.72 -0.46 -10.84
C ARG A 39 -6.98 0.53 -11.98
N ASP A 40 -7.47 1.72 -11.63
CA ASP A 40 -7.67 2.81 -12.58
C ASP A 40 -6.54 3.82 -12.39
N PRO A 41 -5.62 3.97 -13.37
CA PRO A 41 -4.50 4.91 -13.24
C PRO A 41 -4.96 6.36 -13.02
N ALA A 42 -6.10 6.75 -13.57
CA ALA A 42 -6.61 8.11 -13.38
C ALA A 42 -6.99 8.36 -11.92
N ARG A 43 -7.55 7.36 -11.25
CA ARG A 43 -7.87 7.45 -9.82
C ARG A 43 -6.61 7.53 -8.97
N ALA A 44 -5.59 6.77 -9.33
CA ALA A 44 -4.33 6.83 -8.62
C ALA A 44 -3.70 8.21 -8.75
N GLN A 45 -3.72 8.78 -9.95
CA GLN A 45 -3.17 10.11 -10.21
C GLN A 45 -3.93 11.17 -9.41
N GLU A 46 -5.26 11.12 -9.42
CA GLU A 46 -6.10 12.05 -8.67
C GLU A 46 -5.82 11.96 -7.17
N PHE A 47 -5.75 10.74 -6.66
CA PHE A 47 -5.46 10.50 -5.25
C PHE A 47 -4.09 11.05 -4.87
N ALA A 48 -3.08 10.81 -5.71
CA ALA A 48 -1.73 11.30 -5.46
C ALA A 48 -1.68 12.83 -5.42
N GLU A 49 -2.37 13.49 -6.35
CA GLU A 49 -2.42 14.95 -6.39
C GLU A 49 -3.16 15.52 -5.18
N THR A 50 -4.27 14.90 -4.80
CA THR A 50 -5.07 15.36 -3.66
C THR A 50 -4.33 15.21 -2.34
N HIS A 51 -3.58 14.13 -2.16
CA HIS A 51 -2.98 13.79 -0.88
C HIS A 51 -1.45 13.92 -0.84
N GLY A 52 -0.85 14.40 -1.90
CA GLY A 52 0.60 14.68 -1.90
C GLY A 52 1.48 13.45 -1.94
N ILE A 53 1.06 12.40 -2.64
CA ILE A 53 1.88 11.20 -2.83
C ILE A 53 2.82 11.45 -4.00
N HIS A 54 4.11 11.15 -3.83
CA HIS A 54 5.14 11.57 -4.77
C HIS A 54 5.07 10.90 -6.13
N ARG A 55 4.73 9.60 -6.18
CA ARG A 55 4.79 8.84 -7.42
C ARG A 55 3.53 8.01 -7.61
N VAL A 56 3.19 7.78 -8.87
CA VAL A 56 2.09 6.90 -9.25
C VAL A 56 2.67 5.79 -10.10
N SER A 57 2.31 4.54 -9.78
CA SER A 57 2.71 3.39 -10.56
C SER A 57 1.51 2.84 -11.33
N ASP A 58 1.77 2.28 -12.50
CA ASP A 58 0.74 1.67 -13.34
C ASP A 58 0.34 0.28 -12.86
N HIS A 59 1.19 -0.37 -12.07
CA HIS A 59 1.00 -1.77 -11.67
C HIS A 59 1.29 -1.97 -10.21
N TYR A 60 0.50 -2.80 -9.55
CA TYR A 60 0.73 -3.19 -8.17
C TYR A 60 2.09 -3.86 -8.01
N GLN A 61 2.46 -4.72 -8.96
CA GLN A 61 3.74 -5.44 -8.90
C GLN A 61 4.93 -4.48 -8.90
N ALA A 62 4.84 -3.36 -9.62
CA ALA A 62 5.92 -2.38 -9.65
C ALA A 62 6.13 -1.75 -8.27
N VAL A 63 5.06 -1.53 -7.50
CA VAL A 63 5.16 -1.04 -6.13
C VAL A 63 5.85 -2.08 -5.25
N ILE A 64 5.46 -3.32 -5.37
CA ILE A 64 6.01 -4.43 -4.59
C ILE A 64 7.49 -4.64 -4.90
N ASP A 65 7.89 -4.50 -6.15
CA ASP A 65 9.28 -4.71 -6.58
C ASP A 65 10.18 -3.50 -6.34
N ASP A 66 9.63 -2.38 -5.91
CA ASP A 66 10.40 -1.15 -5.72
C ASP A 66 11.34 -1.28 -4.52
N PRO A 67 12.66 -1.24 -4.72
CA PRO A 67 13.60 -1.40 -3.61
C PRO A 67 13.59 -0.26 -2.60
N ASP A 68 12.99 0.88 -2.97
CA ASP A 68 12.89 2.02 -2.07
C ASP A 68 11.66 1.96 -1.16
N ILE A 69 10.80 0.97 -1.34
CA ILE A 69 9.59 0.79 -0.53
C ILE A 69 9.85 -0.26 0.55
N ASP A 70 9.56 0.09 1.79
CA ASP A 70 9.77 -0.78 2.94
C ASP A 70 8.52 -1.56 3.34
N ALA A 71 7.35 -0.95 3.13
CA ALA A 71 6.08 -1.53 3.55
C ALA A 71 5.00 -1.23 2.52
N VAL A 72 3.99 -2.07 2.47
CA VAL A 72 2.88 -1.95 1.52
C VAL A 72 1.57 -1.92 2.29
N TYR A 73 0.73 -0.95 2.01
CA TYR A 73 -0.62 -0.87 2.55
C TYR A 73 -1.60 -1.39 1.50
N VAL A 74 -2.30 -2.47 1.82
CA VAL A 74 -3.22 -3.12 0.91
C VAL A 74 -4.64 -2.71 1.23
N ALA A 75 -5.21 -1.83 0.40
CA ALA A 75 -6.57 -1.32 0.53
C ALA A 75 -7.38 -1.66 -0.72
N LEU A 76 -7.31 -2.91 -1.12
CA LEU A 76 -7.98 -3.46 -2.30
C LEU A 76 -9.26 -4.17 -1.87
N PRO A 77 -10.15 -4.52 -2.82
CA PRO A 77 -11.27 -5.39 -2.49
C PRO A 77 -10.78 -6.67 -1.82
N ILE A 78 -11.58 -7.19 -0.88
CA ILE A 78 -11.18 -8.37 -0.10
C ILE A 78 -10.74 -9.54 -0.96
N SER A 79 -11.31 -9.69 -2.15
CA SER A 79 -10.95 -10.75 -3.09
C SER A 79 -9.49 -10.67 -3.57
N ALA A 80 -8.86 -9.50 -3.45
CA ALA A 80 -7.48 -9.31 -3.89
C ALA A 80 -6.49 -9.26 -2.71
N HIS A 81 -6.95 -9.34 -1.46
CA HIS A 81 -6.08 -9.21 -0.30
C HIS A 81 -5.02 -10.31 -0.23
N ALA A 82 -5.41 -11.57 -0.40
CA ALA A 82 -4.48 -12.69 -0.27
C ALA A 82 -3.39 -12.61 -1.33
N GLU A 83 -3.77 -12.39 -2.57
CA GLU A 83 -2.82 -12.34 -3.68
C GLU A 83 -1.72 -11.30 -3.45
N TRP A 84 -2.12 -10.07 -3.15
CA TRP A 84 -1.17 -8.97 -3.07
C TRP A 84 -0.43 -8.91 -1.73
N THR A 85 -1.07 -9.38 -0.66
CA THR A 85 -0.40 -9.53 0.63
C THR A 85 0.72 -10.57 0.52
N ILE A 86 0.44 -11.71 -0.08
CA ILE A 86 1.44 -12.77 -0.26
C ILE A 86 2.57 -12.28 -1.15
N ALA A 87 2.25 -11.62 -2.26
CA ALA A 87 3.26 -11.10 -3.17
C ALA A 87 4.20 -10.12 -2.46
N ALA A 88 3.65 -9.23 -1.63
CA ALA A 88 4.45 -8.26 -0.89
C ALA A 88 5.34 -8.95 0.15
N LEU A 89 4.80 -9.93 0.88
CA LEU A 89 5.59 -10.68 1.85
C LEU A 89 6.72 -11.46 1.19
N GLU A 90 6.46 -12.07 0.05
CA GLU A 90 7.49 -12.79 -0.70
C GLU A 90 8.60 -11.87 -1.20
N ALA A 91 8.28 -10.61 -1.44
CA ALA A 91 9.26 -9.59 -1.85
C ALA A 91 10.01 -9.01 -0.66
N GLY A 92 9.74 -9.48 0.55
CA GLY A 92 10.42 -9.00 1.75
C GLY A 92 9.87 -7.70 2.32
N LYS A 93 8.67 -7.30 1.91
CA LYS A 93 8.03 -6.09 2.40
C LYS A 93 7.22 -6.37 3.66
N HIS A 94 7.11 -5.37 4.52
CA HIS A 94 6.12 -5.40 5.58
C HIS A 94 4.76 -5.08 4.98
N VAL A 95 3.69 -5.64 5.54
CA VAL A 95 2.35 -5.46 4.98
C VAL A 95 1.38 -5.01 6.07
N LEU A 96 0.62 -3.96 5.76
CA LEU A 96 -0.54 -3.56 6.52
C LEU A 96 -1.75 -3.74 5.61
N CYS A 97 -2.59 -4.72 5.93
CA CYS A 97 -3.75 -5.05 5.13
C CYS A 97 -5.01 -4.56 5.83
N GLU A 98 -5.92 -3.93 5.08
CA GLU A 98 -7.19 -3.49 5.64
C GLU A 98 -8.01 -4.66 6.17
N LYS A 99 -8.96 -4.33 7.03
CA LYS A 99 -9.78 -5.33 7.71
C LYS A 99 -10.47 -6.26 6.73
N SER A 100 -10.82 -7.42 7.22
CA SER A 100 -11.18 -8.63 6.49
C SER A 100 -9.97 -9.08 5.68
N LEU A 101 -9.01 -9.66 6.40
CA LEU A 101 -7.72 -10.05 5.88
C LEU A 101 -7.83 -10.93 4.63
N CYS A 102 -8.84 -11.79 4.59
CA CYS A 102 -9.01 -12.75 3.50
C CYS A 102 -10.46 -13.16 3.40
N GLN A 103 -10.80 -13.86 2.30
CA GLN A 103 -12.17 -14.32 2.05
C GLN A 103 -12.51 -15.59 2.82
N ASN A 104 -11.51 -16.44 3.12
CA ASN A 104 -11.75 -17.74 3.72
C ASN A 104 -10.50 -18.26 4.43
N ALA A 105 -10.66 -19.39 5.13
CA ALA A 105 -9.57 -19.98 5.91
C ALA A 105 -8.39 -20.42 5.04
N SER A 106 -8.65 -20.89 3.83
CA SER A 106 -7.58 -21.31 2.92
C SER A 106 -6.66 -20.15 2.56
N GLU A 107 -7.24 -18.98 2.30
CA GLU A 107 -6.45 -17.78 2.03
C GLU A 107 -5.67 -17.34 3.25
N ALA A 108 -6.29 -17.44 4.43
CA ALA A 108 -5.62 -17.09 5.67
C ALA A 108 -4.38 -17.93 5.92
N GLU A 109 -4.44 -19.23 5.62
CA GLU A 109 -3.30 -20.11 5.78
C GLU A 109 -2.15 -19.76 4.83
N GLN A 110 -2.48 -19.26 3.64
CA GLN A 110 -1.47 -18.86 2.65
C GLN A 110 -0.77 -17.56 3.05
N MET A 111 -1.43 -16.72 3.79
CA MET A 111 -0.89 -15.44 4.19
C MET A 111 0.07 -15.56 5.37
#